data_4923d50b01ddb8a07ef162cb9ec6f246
#
_entry.id   4923d50b01ddb8a07ef162cb9ec6f246
#
_cell.length_a   1.000
_cell.length_b   1.000
_cell.length_c   1.000
_cell.angle_alpha   90.00
_cell.angle_beta   90.00
_cell.angle_gamma   90.00
#
_symmetry.space_group_name_H-M   'P 1'
#
loop_
_entity.id
_entity.type
_entity.pdbx_description
1 polymer ?
#
loop_
_entity_poly.entity_id
_entity_poly.type
_entity_poly.pdbx_seq_one_letter_code
_entity_poly.pdbx_strand_id
1 'polypeptide(L)'
;IFVHPNPGGVENTQWLLELIREKSGDEYYIMMHGDPTWAIPDGDNMMDFSVKMYEEPESLHEESKRVLDECLKGAAALDQRGHLLDGFTLCSDYCFNVNPFFNEEQFDEFIVPYLKEVIAEYRKMGYYSIKHTDGNIMPIVKQIADCKPDAIHSLDPQGGVSIPAVRKIIGSDIALVGNVNCGLLQTGTEEECRADVMRSLREGMENGRGYIFATSNCVYTGLDLNRYEMMMDIWRKYGNYEDYEKNFGKK
;
A
#
# COMPACT_ATOMS: atom_id res chain seq x y z
N ILE A 1 6.99 -7.19 8.11
CA ILE A 1 6.02 -8.02 8.86
C ILE A 1 4.74 -7.22 9.01
N PHE A 2 3.64 -7.73 8.49
CA PHE A 2 2.30 -7.15 8.68
C PHE A 2 1.59 -7.85 9.84
N VAL A 3 1.24 -7.09 10.87
CA VAL A 3 0.59 -7.62 12.07
C VAL A 3 -0.89 -7.30 12.03
N HIS A 4 -1.72 -8.32 11.98
CA HIS A 4 -3.16 -8.16 12.15
C HIS A 4 -3.51 -7.97 13.63
N PRO A 5 -4.43 -7.06 13.97
CA PRO A 5 -4.94 -6.95 15.33
C PRO A 5 -5.48 -8.30 15.82
N ASN A 6 -5.08 -8.71 17.01
CA ASN A 6 -5.58 -9.95 17.58
C ASN A 6 -7.04 -9.75 18.04
N PRO A 7 -7.95 -10.69 17.76
CA PRO A 7 -9.32 -10.65 18.25
C PRO A 7 -9.47 -10.52 19.78
N GLY A 8 -8.41 -10.83 20.53
CA GLY A 8 -8.36 -10.64 21.98
C GLY A 8 -8.14 -9.22 22.49
N GLY A 9 -8.15 -8.22 21.60
CA GLY A 9 -8.04 -6.81 21.95
C GLY A 9 -6.62 -6.24 22.01
N VAL A 10 -6.50 -5.02 22.51
CA VAL A 10 -5.27 -4.21 22.50
C VAL A 10 -4.12 -4.88 23.26
N GLU A 11 -4.39 -5.51 24.40
CA GLU A 11 -3.34 -6.17 25.22
C GLU A 11 -2.71 -7.35 24.48
N ASN A 12 -3.51 -8.16 23.79
CA ASN A 12 -2.99 -9.28 23.00
C ASN A 12 -2.23 -8.83 21.76
N THR A 13 -2.66 -7.75 21.13
CA THR A 13 -1.96 -7.15 20.00
C THR A 13 -0.60 -6.62 20.43
N GLN A 14 -0.53 -5.96 21.56
CA GLN A 14 0.72 -5.46 22.11
C GLN A 14 1.70 -6.60 22.46
N TRP A 15 1.23 -7.62 23.18
CA TRP A 15 2.07 -8.78 23.47
C TRP A 15 2.65 -9.41 22.20
N LEU A 16 1.84 -9.50 21.14
CA LEU A 16 2.29 -10.00 19.84
C LEU A 16 3.36 -9.11 19.21
N LEU A 17 3.20 -7.80 19.27
CA LEU A 17 4.19 -6.84 18.77
C LEU A 17 5.50 -6.90 19.54
N GLU A 18 5.43 -6.99 20.88
CA GLU A 18 6.60 -7.18 21.76
C GLU A 18 7.35 -8.46 21.39
N LEU A 19 6.63 -9.57 21.23
CA LEU A 19 7.21 -10.86 20.84
C LEU A 19 7.85 -10.79 19.44
N ILE A 20 7.18 -10.17 18.48
CA ILE A 20 7.72 -10.01 17.12
C ILE A 20 8.99 -9.15 17.17
N ARG A 21 8.97 -8.02 17.85
CA ARG A 21 10.14 -7.14 17.98
C ARG A 21 11.30 -7.82 18.71
N GLU A 22 11.03 -8.56 19.79
CA GLU A 22 12.04 -9.37 20.48
C GLU A 22 12.72 -10.39 19.55
N LYS A 23 11.94 -11.05 18.67
CA LYS A 23 12.47 -12.09 17.78
C LYS A 23 13.13 -11.56 16.52
N SER A 24 12.64 -10.45 15.98
CA SER A 24 13.10 -9.87 14.72
C SER A 24 14.11 -8.73 14.88
N GLY A 25 14.22 -8.13 16.06
CA GLY A 25 15.06 -6.95 16.26
C GLY A 25 14.70 -5.85 15.26
N ASP A 26 15.71 -5.26 14.66
CA ASP A 26 15.58 -4.21 13.65
C ASP A 26 15.75 -4.74 12.20
N GLU A 27 15.71 -6.07 12.01
CA GLU A 27 15.89 -6.67 10.68
C GLU A 27 14.67 -6.46 9.75
N TYR A 28 13.48 -6.25 10.32
CA TYR A 28 12.23 -6.18 9.58
C TYR A 28 11.43 -4.93 9.91
N TYR A 29 10.83 -4.36 8.87
CA TYR A 29 9.82 -3.33 9.01
C TYR A 29 8.52 -3.97 9.52
N ILE A 30 8.01 -3.51 10.67
CA ILE A 30 6.80 -4.02 11.31
C ILE A 30 5.69 -3.00 11.15
N MET A 31 4.56 -3.41 10.58
CA MET A 31 3.43 -2.54 10.30
C MET A 31 2.09 -3.19 10.66
N MET A 32 1.11 -2.33 10.92
CA MET A 32 -0.29 -2.70 11.12
C MET A 32 -1.19 -1.92 10.19
N HIS A 33 -2.44 -2.38 10.05
CA HIS A 33 -3.48 -1.63 9.36
C HIS A 33 -3.91 -0.42 10.18
N GLY A 34 -4.12 0.73 9.50
CA GLY A 34 -4.51 1.98 10.16
C GLY A 34 -5.12 3.00 9.19
N ASP A 35 -5.96 2.56 8.24
CA ASP A 35 -6.62 3.41 7.25
C ASP A 35 -8.04 3.78 7.71
N PRO A 36 -8.35 5.06 7.97
CA PRO A 36 -9.69 5.49 8.34
C PRO A 36 -10.58 5.85 7.16
N THR A 37 -10.08 5.75 5.92
CA THR A 37 -10.79 6.24 4.75
C THR A 37 -11.78 5.24 4.18
N TRP A 38 -12.77 5.74 3.45
CA TRP A 38 -13.73 4.89 2.75
C TRP A 38 -13.03 4.06 1.65
N ALA A 39 -13.37 2.78 1.59
CA ALA A 39 -13.07 1.92 0.45
C ALA A 39 -14.26 1.88 -0.52
N ILE A 40 -14.12 1.17 -1.64
CA ILE A 40 -15.25 0.77 -2.48
C ILE A 40 -16.25 0.02 -1.61
N PRO A 41 -17.51 0.44 -1.53
CA PRO A 41 -18.51 -0.28 -0.74
C PRO A 41 -18.80 -1.69 -1.30
N ASP A 42 -19.20 -2.60 -0.46
CA ASP A 42 -19.71 -3.90 -0.90
C ASP A 42 -20.84 -3.74 -1.92
N GLY A 43 -20.97 -4.67 -2.86
CA GLY A 43 -21.90 -4.57 -3.98
C GLY A 43 -23.35 -4.27 -3.56
N ASP A 44 -23.81 -4.84 -2.44
CA ASP A 44 -25.15 -4.61 -1.89
C ASP A 44 -25.32 -3.17 -1.36
N ASN A 45 -24.25 -2.54 -0.88
CA ASN A 45 -24.28 -1.20 -0.29
C ASN A 45 -23.84 -0.09 -1.28
N MET A 46 -23.34 -0.46 -2.45
CA MET A 46 -22.73 0.50 -3.39
C MET A 46 -23.72 1.58 -3.86
N MET A 47 -24.95 1.18 -4.14
CA MET A 47 -25.99 2.12 -4.59
C MET A 47 -26.37 3.09 -3.46
N ASP A 48 -26.62 2.56 -2.27
CA ASP A 48 -27.04 3.38 -1.12
C ASP A 48 -25.90 4.35 -0.71
N PHE A 49 -24.66 3.90 -0.72
CA PHE A 49 -23.51 4.75 -0.47
C PHE A 49 -23.36 5.84 -1.53
N SER A 50 -23.58 5.49 -2.81
CA SER A 50 -23.51 6.47 -3.91
C SER A 50 -24.59 7.54 -3.78
N VAL A 51 -25.81 7.16 -3.40
CA VAL A 51 -26.91 8.13 -3.13
C VAL A 51 -26.55 9.00 -1.92
N LYS A 52 -26.02 8.41 -0.87
CA LYS A 52 -25.67 9.09 0.37
C LYS A 52 -24.61 10.17 0.16
N MET A 53 -23.64 9.99 -0.76
CA MET A 53 -22.67 11.03 -1.11
C MET A 53 -23.31 12.33 -1.61
N TYR A 54 -24.52 12.25 -2.20
CA TYR A 54 -25.25 13.42 -2.73
C TYR A 54 -26.30 13.95 -1.76
N GLU A 55 -26.99 13.07 -1.04
CA GLU A 55 -28.13 13.45 -0.20
C GLU A 55 -27.74 13.75 1.24
N GLU A 56 -26.69 13.09 1.76
CA GLU A 56 -26.27 13.17 3.16
C GLU A 56 -24.75 13.27 3.33
N PRO A 57 -24.04 14.16 2.59
CA PRO A 57 -22.57 14.23 2.63
C PRO A 57 -22.02 14.51 4.04
N GLU A 58 -22.72 15.34 4.84
CA GLU A 58 -22.31 15.65 6.21
C GLU A 58 -22.26 14.40 7.10
N SER A 59 -23.19 13.46 6.91
CA SER A 59 -23.22 12.19 7.65
C SER A 59 -21.98 11.34 7.33
N LEU A 60 -21.51 11.34 6.07
CA LEU A 60 -20.26 10.65 5.68
C LEU A 60 -19.03 11.33 6.27
N HIS A 61 -19.00 12.65 6.32
CA HIS A 61 -17.93 13.41 6.96
C HIS A 61 -17.85 13.16 8.47
N GLU A 62 -19.00 13.14 9.16
CA GLU A 62 -19.07 12.83 10.59
C GLU A 62 -18.53 11.41 10.89
N GLU A 63 -18.93 10.44 10.08
CA GLU A 63 -18.44 9.06 10.21
C GLU A 63 -16.95 8.95 9.91
N SER A 64 -16.45 9.57 8.83
CA SER A 64 -15.02 9.58 8.49
C SER A 64 -14.19 10.19 9.62
N LYS A 65 -14.66 11.28 10.21
CA LYS A 65 -13.98 11.92 11.34
C LYS A 65 -13.96 11.04 12.58
N ARG A 66 -15.08 10.37 12.89
CA ARG A 66 -15.17 9.43 14.01
C ARG A 66 -14.17 8.28 13.84
N VAL A 67 -14.10 7.68 12.64
CA VAL A 67 -13.17 6.58 12.35
C VAL A 67 -11.72 7.05 12.40
N LEU A 68 -11.43 8.22 11.86
CA LEU A 68 -10.10 8.84 11.97
C LEU A 68 -9.67 9.03 13.44
N ASP A 69 -10.55 9.60 14.26
CA ASP A 69 -10.27 9.81 15.69
C ASP A 69 -10.01 8.48 16.43
N GLU A 70 -10.73 7.43 16.09
CA GLU A 70 -10.53 6.09 16.64
C GLU A 70 -9.19 5.48 16.21
N CYS A 71 -8.82 5.59 14.93
CA CYS A 71 -7.52 5.16 14.43
C CYS A 71 -6.36 5.87 15.14
N LEU A 72 -6.46 7.18 15.29
CA LEU A 72 -5.42 7.99 15.95
C LEU A 72 -5.31 7.69 17.45
N LYS A 73 -6.43 7.49 18.15
CA LYS A 73 -6.44 7.04 19.55
C LYS A 73 -5.81 5.65 19.69
N GLY A 74 -6.10 4.73 18.79
CA GLY A 74 -5.49 3.40 18.75
C GLY A 74 -3.97 3.47 18.56
N ALA A 75 -3.50 4.27 17.61
CA ALA A 75 -2.07 4.47 17.35
C ALA A 75 -1.35 5.09 18.58
N ALA A 76 -1.94 6.14 19.18
CA ALA A 76 -1.39 6.77 20.37
C ALA A 76 -1.33 5.81 21.58
N ALA A 77 -2.30 4.93 21.74
CA ALA A 77 -2.30 3.92 22.80
C ALA A 77 -1.20 2.87 22.61
N LEU A 78 -0.88 2.50 21.37
CA LEU A 78 0.24 1.61 21.05
C LEU A 78 1.58 2.30 21.28
N ASP A 79 1.70 3.57 20.89
CA ASP A 79 2.93 4.37 21.05
C ASP A 79 3.34 4.56 22.52
N GLN A 80 2.38 4.80 23.40
CA GLN A 80 2.63 4.97 24.84
C GLN A 80 3.26 3.74 25.51
N ARG A 81 3.20 2.57 24.89
CA ARG A 81 3.71 1.30 25.42
C ARG A 81 5.08 0.90 24.86
N GLY A 82 5.69 1.76 24.07
CA GLY A 82 6.95 1.54 23.39
C GLY A 82 6.73 1.54 21.86
N HIS A 83 7.62 2.16 21.14
CA HIS A 83 7.56 2.31 19.68
C HIS A 83 7.88 0.97 18.96
N LEU A 84 6.94 0.01 19.05
CA LEU A 84 7.12 -1.37 18.57
C LEU A 84 6.86 -1.52 17.07
N LEU A 85 6.09 -0.59 16.49
CA LEU A 85 5.81 -0.50 15.06
C LEU A 85 6.77 0.47 14.38
N ASP A 86 7.04 0.23 13.09
CA ASP A 86 7.72 1.18 12.22
C ASP A 86 6.71 2.03 11.43
N GLY A 87 5.48 1.56 11.25
CA GLY A 87 4.46 2.30 10.53
C GLY A 87 3.12 1.62 10.37
N PHE A 88 2.27 2.28 9.59
CA PHE A 88 0.92 1.81 9.27
C PHE A 88 0.75 1.61 7.77
N THR A 89 0.02 0.54 7.42
CA THR A 89 -0.49 0.33 6.07
C THR A 89 -1.91 0.88 5.99
N LEU A 90 -2.15 1.76 5.03
CA LEU A 90 -3.43 2.37 4.75
C LEU A 90 -4.07 1.60 3.59
N CYS A 91 -4.95 0.63 3.92
CA CYS A 91 -5.47 -0.37 2.97
C CYS A 91 -6.96 -0.17 2.70
N SER A 92 -7.31 0.92 2.04
CA SER A 92 -8.65 1.13 1.48
C SER A 92 -8.55 1.10 -0.04
N ASP A 93 -9.25 0.19 -0.69
CA ASP A 93 -9.28 0.10 -2.13
C ASP A 93 -10.23 1.13 -2.72
N TYR A 94 -9.72 1.97 -3.60
CA TYR A 94 -10.47 3.07 -4.22
C TYR A 94 -10.87 2.80 -5.66
N CYS A 95 -10.24 1.79 -6.28
CA CYS A 95 -10.32 1.61 -7.73
C CYS A 95 -10.69 0.17 -8.12
N PHE A 96 -11.50 0.07 -9.16
CA PHE A 96 -11.59 -1.14 -9.97
C PHE A 96 -10.42 -1.19 -10.97
N ASN A 97 -10.25 -2.31 -11.67
CA ASN A 97 -9.21 -2.42 -12.71
C ASN A 97 -9.37 -1.39 -13.84
N VAL A 98 -10.57 -0.86 -14.06
CA VAL A 98 -10.85 0.11 -15.13
C VAL A 98 -10.82 1.55 -14.66
N ASN A 99 -11.44 1.86 -13.51
CA ASN A 99 -11.60 3.23 -13.02
C ASN A 99 -11.68 3.27 -11.50
N PRO A 100 -11.38 4.42 -10.86
CA PRO A 100 -11.76 4.68 -9.48
C PRO A 100 -13.28 4.60 -9.29
N PHE A 101 -13.71 4.22 -8.09
CA PHE A 101 -15.11 4.30 -7.67
C PHE A 101 -15.52 5.76 -7.44
N PHE A 102 -14.68 6.52 -6.75
CA PHE A 102 -14.85 7.95 -6.56
C PHE A 102 -14.32 8.68 -7.80
N ASN A 103 -15.08 9.63 -8.35
CA ASN A 103 -14.50 10.57 -9.30
C ASN A 103 -13.52 11.52 -8.60
N GLU A 104 -12.78 12.35 -9.35
CA GLU A 104 -11.74 13.22 -8.78
C GLU A 104 -12.30 14.21 -7.73
N GLU A 105 -13.48 14.79 -7.95
CA GLU A 105 -14.14 15.71 -7.03
C GLU A 105 -14.59 14.99 -5.74
N GLN A 106 -15.20 13.81 -5.88
CA GLN A 106 -15.59 12.98 -4.75
C GLN A 106 -14.39 12.48 -3.96
N PHE A 107 -13.29 12.14 -4.64
CA PHE A 107 -12.06 11.72 -3.98
C PHE A 107 -11.46 12.87 -3.16
N ASP A 108 -11.45 14.10 -3.70
CA ASP A 108 -11.01 15.28 -2.98
C ASP A 108 -11.91 15.63 -1.78
N GLU A 109 -13.21 15.38 -1.89
CA GLU A 109 -14.17 15.69 -0.83
C GLU A 109 -14.16 14.64 0.28
N PHE A 110 -14.32 13.34 -0.06
CA PHE A 110 -14.58 12.30 0.92
C PHE A 110 -13.34 11.52 1.36
N ILE A 111 -12.22 11.55 0.62
CA ILE A 111 -11.03 10.76 0.92
C ILE A 111 -9.84 11.61 1.32
N VAL A 112 -9.47 12.58 0.49
CA VAL A 112 -8.23 13.37 0.66
C VAL A 112 -8.10 14.03 2.04
N PRO A 113 -9.13 14.65 2.63
CA PRO A 113 -8.97 15.31 3.94
C PRO A 113 -8.53 14.34 5.04
N TYR A 114 -9.15 13.18 5.09
CA TYR A 114 -8.91 12.16 6.12
C TYR A 114 -7.61 11.38 5.87
N LEU A 115 -7.31 11.06 4.62
CA LEU A 115 -6.05 10.44 4.24
C LEU A 115 -4.86 11.34 4.56
N LYS A 116 -4.97 12.61 4.25
CA LYS A 116 -3.92 13.60 4.52
C LYS A 116 -3.70 13.81 6.02
N GLU A 117 -4.79 13.87 6.79
CA GLU A 117 -4.73 14.06 8.23
C GLU A 117 -4.12 12.84 8.94
N VAL A 118 -4.56 11.63 8.63
CA VAL A 118 -4.01 10.41 9.25
C VAL A 118 -2.51 10.25 8.97
N ILE A 119 -2.08 10.49 7.72
CA ILE A 119 -0.66 10.44 7.36
C ILE A 119 0.16 11.47 8.14
N ALA A 120 -0.36 12.69 8.27
CA ALA A 120 0.32 13.76 9.01
C ALA A 120 0.44 13.44 10.51
N GLU A 121 -0.60 12.90 11.12
CA GLU A 121 -0.59 12.53 12.54
C GLU A 121 0.31 11.31 12.81
N TYR A 122 0.27 10.26 11.98
CA TYR A 122 1.19 9.14 12.10
C TYR A 122 2.66 9.60 11.99
N ARG A 123 2.95 10.50 11.06
CA ARG A 123 4.30 11.07 10.92
C ARG A 123 4.73 11.87 12.15
N LYS A 124 3.84 12.63 12.80
CA LYS A 124 4.13 13.32 14.07
C LYS A 124 4.46 12.34 15.21
N MET A 125 3.85 11.15 15.20
CA MET A 125 4.15 10.07 16.14
C MET A 125 5.43 9.29 15.77
N GLY A 126 6.09 9.60 14.65
CA GLY A 126 7.29 8.91 14.18
C GLY A 126 7.03 7.68 13.31
N TYR A 127 5.79 7.44 12.89
CA TYR A 127 5.42 6.30 12.06
C TYR A 127 5.44 6.63 10.57
N TYR A 128 5.88 5.67 9.76
CA TYR A 128 5.74 5.72 8.30
C TYR A 128 4.35 5.26 7.86
N SER A 129 3.91 5.75 6.71
CA SER A 129 2.62 5.40 6.10
C SER A 129 2.81 4.81 4.70
N ILE A 130 2.33 3.59 4.50
CA ILE A 130 2.30 2.93 3.19
C ILE A 130 0.85 2.92 2.71
N LYS A 131 0.51 3.72 1.70
CA LYS A 131 -0.83 3.69 1.12
C LYS A 131 -0.95 2.54 0.12
N HIS A 132 -1.82 1.60 0.42
CA HIS A 132 -2.20 0.52 -0.48
C HIS A 132 -3.59 0.80 -1.08
N THR A 133 -3.72 0.57 -2.37
CA THR A 133 -4.98 0.49 -3.10
C THR A 133 -4.75 -0.25 -4.42
N ASP A 134 -5.60 -1.19 -4.72
CA ASP A 134 -5.56 -1.95 -5.96
C ASP A 134 -6.22 -1.22 -7.13
N GLY A 135 -6.14 -1.81 -8.33
CA GLY A 135 -6.81 -1.36 -9.53
C GLY A 135 -6.15 -0.15 -10.24
N ASN A 136 -6.92 0.51 -11.10
CA ASN A 136 -6.43 1.64 -11.89
C ASN A 136 -6.42 2.95 -11.09
N ILE A 137 -5.33 3.20 -10.39
CA ILE A 137 -5.12 4.43 -9.60
C ILE A 137 -4.69 5.63 -10.43
N MET A 138 -4.41 5.47 -11.73
CA MET A 138 -3.82 6.55 -12.54
C MET A 138 -4.59 7.86 -12.50
N PRO A 139 -5.94 7.88 -12.51
CA PRO A 139 -6.70 9.12 -12.40
C PRO A 139 -6.51 9.88 -11.09
N ILE A 140 -6.30 9.17 -9.96
CA ILE A 140 -6.24 9.74 -8.61
C ILE A 140 -4.84 9.69 -7.99
N VAL A 141 -3.83 9.15 -8.69
CA VAL A 141 -2.49 8.95 -8.13
C VAL A 141 -1.83 10.24 -7.67
N LYS A 142 -2.13 11.36 -8.33
CA LYS A 142 -1.62 12.67 -7.91
C LYS A 142 -2.25 13.12 -6.59
N GLN A 143 -3.55 12.95 -6.42
CA GLN A 143 -4.25 13.31 -5.18
C GLN A 143 -3.74 12.45 -4.00
N ILE A 144 -3.51 11.14 -4.24
CA ILE A 144 -2.87 10.26 -3.24
C ILE A 144 -1.47 10.79 -2.89
N ALA A 145 -0.66 11.14 -3.87
CA ALA A 145 0.68 11.67 -3.65
C ALA A 145 0.70 13.02 -2.91
N ASP A 146 -0.28 13.89 -3.17
CA ASP A 146 -0.42 15.17 -2.50
C ASP A 146 -0.80 15.03 -1.00
N CYS A 147 -1.30 13.85 -0.60
CA CYS A 147 -1.44 13.48 0.82
C CYS A 147 -0.10 13.11 1.49
N LYS A 148 0.97 12.93 0.70
CA LYS A 148 2.35 12.68 1.13
C LYS A 148 2.52 11.39 1.96
N PRO A 149 2.04 10.22 1.51
CA PRO A 149 2.44 8.95 2.11
C PRO A 149 3.94 8.74 1.91
N ASP A 150 4.57 7.92 2.75
CA ASP A 150 5.98 7.58 2.59
C ASP A 150 6.19 6.58 1.45
N ALA A 151 5.16 5.73 1.19
CA ALA A 151 5.17 4.82 0.05
C ALA A 151 3.76 4.59 -0.52
N ILE A 152 3.69 4.19 -1.80
CA ILE A 152 2.46 3.76 -2.49
C ILE A 152 2.64 2.31 -2.96
N HIS A 153 1.71 1.46 -2.63
CA HIS A 153 1.50 0.06 -3.03
C HIS A 153 0.07 -0.05 -3.61
N SER A 154 -0.32 -0.84 -4.54
CA SER A 154 0.23 -2.02 -5.17
C SER A 154 0.86 -1.74 -6.54
N LEU A 155 0.48 -0.61 -7.19
CA LEU A 155 0.86 -0.27 -8.57
C LEU A 155 0.41 -1.37 -9.55
N ASP A 156 -0.87 -1.75 -9.45
CA ASP A 156 -1.40 -2.97 -10.05
C ASP A 156 -1.27 -3.02 -11.58
N PRO A 157 -0.45 -3.94 -12.14
CA PRO A 157 -0.32 -4.08 -13.59
C PRO A 157 -1.61 -4.53 -14.26
N GLN A 158 -2.50 -5.24 -13.55
CA GLN A 158 -3.81 -5.64 -14.08
C GLN A 158 -4.77 -4.47 -14.19
N GLY A 159 -4.58 -3.43 -13.38
CA GLY A 159 -5.25 -2.13 -13.51
C GLY A 159 -4.57 -1.20 -14.53
N GLY A 160 -3.56 -1.67 -15.27
CA GLY A 160 -2.83 -0.85 -16.25
C GLY A 160 -1.83 0.15 -15.64
N VAL A 161 -1.50 0.00 -14.35
CA VAL A 161 -0.57 0.89 -13.67
C VAL A 161 0.88 0.47 -13.96
N SER A 162 1.70 1.43 -14.35
CA SER A 162 3.14 1.19 -14.57
C SER A 162 4.00 2.09 -13.69
N ILE A 163 5.09 1.55 -13.17
CA ILE A 163 6.05 2.28 -12.34
C ILE A 163 6.55 3.56 -13.02
N PRO A 164 7.00 3.53 -14.30
CA PRO A 164 7.45 4.74 -14.97
C PRO A 164 6.36 5.81 -15.14
N ALA A 165 5.11 5.40 -15.41
CA ALA A 165 3.99 6.34 -15.55
C ALA A 165 3.67 7.02 -14.22
N VAL A 166 3.64 6.27 -13.12
CA VAL A 166 3.46 6.82 -11.78
C VAL A 166 4.60 7.77 -11.43
N ARG A 167 5.86 7.36 -11.62
CA ARG A 167 7.04 8.22 -11.37
C ARG A 167 6.99 9.55 -12.11
N LYS A 168 6.52 9.54 -13.35
CA LYS A 168 6.36 10.76 -14.14
C LYS A 168 5.40 11.77 -13.50
N ILE A 169 4.38 11.28 -12.79
CA ILE A 169 3.36 12.13 -12.13
C ILE A 169 3.82 12.61 -10.76
N ILE A 170 4.37 11.70 -9.93
CA ILE A 170 4.62 11.97 -8.50
C ILE A 170 6.07 12.27 -8.16
N GLY A 171 7.01 12.10 -9.10
CA GLY A 171 8.44 12.26 -8.84
C GLY A 171 9.04 11.12 -8.02
N SER A 172 10.10 11.39 -7.25
CA SER A 172 10.91 10.39 -6.55
C SER A 172 10.92 10.52 -5.01
N ASP A 173 10.09 11.39 -4.45
CA ASP A 173 10.06 11.64 -3.00
C ASP A 173 9.20 10.62 -2.23
N ILE A 174 8.30 9.93 -2.93
CA ILE A 174 7.47 8.85 -2.39
C ILE A 174 8.03 7.52 -2.88
N ALA A 175 8.25 6.57 -1.99
CA ALA A 175 8.67 5.22 -2.37
C ALA A 175 7.54 4.49 -3.12
N LEU A 176 7.90 3.64 -4.07
CA LEU A 176 6.97 2.76 -4.78
C LEU A 176 7.20 1.33 -4.34
N VAL A 177 6.11 0.64 -3.97
CA VAL A 177 6.13 -0.76 -3.53
C VAL A 177 5.37 -1.60 -4.55
N GLY A 178 5.97 -2.66 -5.03
CA GLY A 178 5.36 -3.53 -6.04
C GLY A 178 6.37 -3.83 -7.14
N ASN A 179 5.97 -4.16 -8.36
CA ASN A 179 4.61 -4.46 -8.82
C ASN A 179 4.63 -5.75 -9.68
N VAL A 180 5.26 -6.81 -9.14
CA VAL A 180 5.24 -8.09 -9.83
C VAL A 180 3.80 -8.58 -9.93
N ASN A 181 3.36 -8.92 -11.14
CA ASN A 181 1.99 -9.27 -11.44
C ASN A 181 1.58 -10.61 -10.79
N CYS A 182 0.72 -10.56 -9.77
CA CYS A 182 0.19 -11.74 -9.09
C CYS A 182 -0.57 -12.68 -10.03
N GLY A 183 -1.26 -12.17 -11.03
CA GLY A 183 -1.95 -12.98 -12.03
C GLY A 183 -0.97 -13.84 -12.84
N LEU A 184 0.19 -13.30 -13.23
CA LEU A 184 1.24 -14.06 -13.89
C LEU A 184 1.87 -15.10 -12.94
N LEU A 185 2.12 -14.74 -11.69
CA LEU A 185 2.61 -15.70 -10.70
C LEU A 185 1.63 -16.86 -10.47
N GLN A 186 0.34 -16.64 -10.65
CA GLN A 186 -0.69 -17.66 -10.51
C GLN A 186 -0.83 -18.53 -11.76
N THR A 187 -0.98 -17.92 -12.94
CA THR A 187 -1.43 -18.60 -14.16
C THR A 187 -0.50 -18.45 -15.37
N GLY A 188 0.49 -17.55 -15.30
CA GLY A 188 1.45 -17.33 -16.38
C GLY A 188 2.42 -18.50 -16.59
N THR A 189 3.14 -18.49 -17.69
CA THR A 189 4.29 -19.38 -17.90
C THR A 189 5.48 -18.92 -17.05
N GLU A 190 6.46 -19.78 -16.81
CA GLU A 190 7.68 -19.41 -16.10
C GLU A 190 8.42 -18.26 -16.81
N GLU A 191 8.43 -18.25 -18.14
CA GLU A 191 9.07 -17.22 -18.94
C GLU A 191 8.39 -15.84 -18.76
N GLU A 192 7.05 -15.82 -18.79
CA GLU A 192 6.27 -14.60 -18.54
C GLU A 192 6.50 -14.05 -17.13
N CYS A 193 6.47 -14.94 -16.13
CA CYS A 193 6.74 -14.54 -14.74
C CYS A 193 8.16 -13.96 -14.59
N ARG A 194 9.16 -14.63 -15.18
CA ARG A 194 10.55 -14.18 -15.14
C ARG A 194 10.74 -12.83 -15.84
N ALA A 195 10.11 -12.65 -16.99
CA ALA A 195 10.14 -11.39 -17.73
C ALA A 195 9.51 -10.25 -16.92
N ASP A 196 8.38 -10.49 -16.27
CA ASP A 196 7.69 -9.49 -15.44
C ASP A 196 8.48 -9.10 -14.18
N VAL A 197 9.08 -10.08 -13.50
CA VAL A 197 9.98 -9.82 -12.35
C VAL A 197 11.16 -8.94 -12.77
N MET A 198 11.81 -9.25 -13.89
CA MET A 198 12.92 -8.44 -14.41
C MET A 198 12.48 -7.04 -14.84
N ARG A 199 11.28 -6.91 -15.42
CA ARG A 199 10.65 -5.63 -15.74
C ARG A 199 10.46 -4.78 -14.46
N SER A 200 9.85 -5.39 -13.45
CA SER A 200 9.54 -4.71 -12.18
C SER A 200 10.81 -4.19 -11.49
N LEU A 201 11.87 -5.00 -11.43
CA LEU A 201 13.16 -4.57 -10.90
C LEU A 201 13.79 -3.45 -11.74
N ARG A 202 13.84 -3.60 -13.06
CA ARG A 202 14.42 -2.58 -13.95
C ARG A 202 13.71 -1.23 -13.80
N GLU A 203 12.37 -1.22 -13.86
CA GLU A 203 11.58 0.00 -13.80
C GLU A 203 11.61 0.62 -12.39
N GLY A 204 11.51 -0.22 -11.36
CA GLY A 204 11.49 0.23 -9.97
C GLY A 204 12.81 0.84 -9.51
N MET A 205 13.92 0.23 -9.89
CA MET A 205 15.25 0.64 -9.47
C MET A 205 15.87 1.76 -10.33
N GLU A 206 15.24 2.15 -11.45
CA GLU A 206 15.78 3.10 -12.41
C GLU A 206 16.23 4.43 -11.79
N ASN A 207 15.53 4.92 -10.79
CA ASN A 207 15.87 6.18 -10.12
C ASN A 207 17.00 6.06 -9.08
N GLY A 208 17.56 4.87 -8.86
CA GLY A 208 18.62 4.63 -7.88
C GLY A 208 18.17 4.67 -6.43
N ARG A 209 16.87 4.88 -6.16
CA ARG A 209 16.25 4.90 -4.81
C ARG A 209 14.75 4.82 -4.86
N GLY A 210 14.14 4.59 -3.68
CA GLY A 210 12.70 4.75 -3.47
C GLY A 210 11.86 3.65 -4.12
N TYR A 211 12.40 2.42 -4.19
CA TYR A 211 11.64 1.27 -4.64
C TYR A 211 11.78 0.11 -3.65
N ILE A 212 10.67 -0.49 -3.31
CA ILE A 212 10.56 -1.70 -2.49
C ILE A 212 9.98 -2.79 -3.38
N PHE A 213 10.80 -3.80 -3.67
CA PHE A 213 10.39 -4.91 -4.50
C PHE A 213 9.33 -5.77 -3.79
N ALA A 214 8.19 -5.95 -4.44
CA ALA A 214 7.08 -6.75 -3.94
C ALA A 214 6.20 -7.24 -5.08
N THR A 215 5.28 -8.13 -4.77
CA THR A 215 4.13 -8.46 -5.63
C THR A 215 3.15 -7.29 -5.68
N SER A 216 2.29 -7.24 -6.69
CA SER A 216 1.23 -6.22 -6.81
C SER A 216 0.08 -6.42 -5.82
N ASN A 217 0.00 -7.58 -5.20
CA ASN A 217 -1.00 -7.91 -4.18
C ASN A 217 -0.43 -8.92 -3.18
N CYS A 218 -1.21 -9.33 -2.19
CA CYS A 218 -0.79 -10.37 -1.24
C CYS A 218 -0.54 -11.71 -1.95
N VAL A 219 0.37 -12.49 -1.38
CA VAL A 219 0.58 -13.89 -1.77
C VAL A 219 -0.50 -14.74 -1.11
N TYR A 220 -1.39 -15.31 -1.91
CA TYR A 220 -2.56 -16.04 -1.43
C TYR A 220 -2.49 -17.55 -1.74
N THR A 221 -3.36 -18.32 -1.07
CA THR A 221 -3.49 -19.76 -1.31
C THR A 221 -3.83 -20.06 -2.77
N GLY A 222 -3.02 -20.89 -3.42
CA GLY A 222 -3.17 -21.25 -4.85
C GLY A 222 -2.20 -20.50 -5.77
N LEU A 223 -1.43 -19.54 -5.28
CA LEU A 223 -0.29 -19.00 -6.01
C LEU A 223 0.84 -20.07 -6.05
N ASP A 224 1.48 -20.24 -7.20
CA ASP A 224 2.55 -21.22 -7.36
C ASP A 224 3.80 -20.85 -6.57
N LEU A 225 4.11 -21.63 -5.53
CA LEU A 225 5.25 -21.37 -4.66
C LEU A 225 6.59 -21.38 -5.43
N ASN A 226 6.77 -22.25 -6.43
CA ASN A 226 8.01 -22.28 -7.20
C ASN A 226 8.23 -20.97 -7.97
N ARG A 227 7.15 -20.36 -8.47
CA ARG A 227 7.22 -19.05 -9.14
C ARG A 227 7.53 -17.92 -8.16
N TYR A 228 6.99 -18.00 -6.95
CA TYR A 228 7.33 -17.06 -5.90
C TYR A 228 8.81 -17.20 -5.47
N GLU A 229 9.31 -18.41 -5.28
CA GLU A 229 10.72 -18.67 -4.99
C GLU A 229 11.62 -18.17 -6.12
N MET A 230 11.27 -18.44 -7.38
CA MET A 230 11.96 -17.89 -8.55
C MET A 230 12.00 -16.36 -8.53
N MET A 231 10.88 -15.71 -8.20
CA MET A 231 10.82 -14.25 -8.05
C MET A 231 11.83 -13.76 -7.01
N MET A 232 11.89 -14.41 -5.86
CA MET A 232 12.84 -14.07 -4.79
C MET A 232 14.29 -14.33 -5.18
N ASP A 233 14.58 -15.40 -5.94
CA ASP A 233 15.93 -15.69 -6.44
C ASP A 233 16.40 -14.66 -7.46
N ILE A 234 15.51 -14.20 -8.33
CA ILE A 234 15.80 -13.11 -9.26
C ILE A 234 16.10 -11.82 -8.49
N TRP A 235 15.27 -11.48 -7.48
CA TRP A 235 15.53 -10.32 -6.65
C TRP A 235 16.89 -10.39 -5.93
N ARG A 236 17.23 -11.52 -5.30
CA ARG A 236 18.54 -11.72 -4.65
C ARG A 236 19.70 -11.49 -5.60
N LYS A 237 19.52 -11.87 -6.87
CA LYS A 237 20.57 -11.76 -7.89
C LYS A 237 20.68 -10.38 -8.52
N TYR A 238 19.58 -9.68 -8.71
CA TYR A 238 19.50 -8.47 -9.52
C TYR A 238 19.00 -7.24 -8.76
N GLY A 239 18.53 -7.39 -7.51
CA GLY A 239 17.91 -6.33 -6.72
C GLY A 239 18.88 -5.38 -6.00
N ASN A 240 20.17 -5.38 -6.34
CA ASN A 240 21.12 -4.43 -5.78
C ASN A 240 21.25 -3.20 -6.69
N TYR A 241 21.01 -2.01 -6.14
CA TYR A 241 21.13 -0.75 -6.87
C TYR A 241 22.53 -0.49 -7.44
N GLU A 242 23.60 -0.94 -6.77
CA GLU A 242 24.99 -0.77 -7.23
C GLU A 242 25.27 -1.52 -8.53
N ASP A 243 24.56 -2.62 -8.77
CA ASP A 243 24.69 -3.45 -9.97
C ASP A 243 23.69 -3.05 -11.09
N TYR A 244 22.89 -1.99 -10.91
CA TYR A 244 21.82 -1.64 -11.85
C TYR A 244 22.30 -1.50 -13.30
N GLU A 245 23.32 -0.68 -13.53
CA GLU A 245 23.85 -0.46 -14.90
C GLU A 245 24.42 -1.73 -15.54
N LYS A 246 25.04 -2.59 -14.76
CA LYS A 246 25.57 -3.89 -15.20
C LYS A 246 24.42 -4.83 -15.59
N ASN A 247 23.33 -4.84 -14.83
CA ASN A 247 22.22 -5.78 -15.00
C ASN A 247 21.23 -5.33 -16.06
N PHE A 248 20.98 -4.03 -16.20
CA PHE A 248 19.90 -3.48 -17.04
C PHE A 248 20.41 -2.51 -18.13
N GLY A 249 21.70 -2.19 -18.15
CA GLY A 249 22.29 -1.23 -19.08
C GLY A 249 22.26 0.21 -18.59
N LYS A 250 23.01 1.08 -19.26
CA LYS A 250 23.00 2.52 -18.96
C LYS A 250 21.66 3.11 -19.40
N LYS A 251 21.22 4.11 -18.63
CA LYS A 251 20.05 4.94 -18.96
C LYS A 251 20.19 5.64 -20.29
#